data_d2c4aae9e6c7c334a694a664c5f756a4
#
_entry.id   d2c4aae9e6c7c334a694a664c5f756a4
#
_cell.length_a   1.000
_cell.length_b   1.000
_cell.length_c   1.000
_cell.angle_alpha   90.00
_cell.angle_beta   90.00
_cell.angle_gamma   90.00
#
_symmetry.space_group_name_H-M   'P 1'
#
loop_
_entity.id
_entity.type
_entity.pdbx_description
1 polymer ?
#
loop_
_entity_poly.entity_id
_entity_poly.type
_entity_poly.pdbx_seq_one_letter_code
_entity_poly.pdbx_strand_id
1 'polypeptide(L)'
;APRKCDIAAMNLIRNAAVYARLVKVEHTLFALPFALSALCLADICGAAFGLREILLCVAAFTAARSAAMGFNRIADREFDAKNPRTKNRPSATGEISPRAMSAFTAASAAAFVACAYFINTACFILSFPALAVLFGYSYAKRFTAAAHYFLGLALSLAPAGAWIAASGSLDPRILALSGALFFGIA
;
A
#
# COMPACT_ATOMS: atom_id res chain seq x y z
N ALA A 1 1.54 -24.19 33.98
CA ALA A 1 1.17 -24.28 32.57
C ALA A 1 0.60 -22.92 32.15
N PRO A 2 0.97 -22.38 30.97
CA PRO A 2 0.45 -21.09 30.50
C PRO A 2 -1.06 -21.15 30.36
N ARG A 3 -1.77 -20.08 30.77
CA ARG A 3 -3.23 -20.00 30.66
C ARG A 3 -3.63 -19.97 29.20
N LYS A 4 -4.82 -20.50 28.85
CA LYS A 4 -5.36 -20.47 27.46
C LYS A 4 -5.35 -19.09 26.83
N CYS A 5 -5.55 -18.04 27.66
CA CYS A 5 -5.48 -16.64 27.23
C CYS A 5 -4.05 -16.24 26.81
N ASP A 6 -3.02 -16.69 27.52
CA ASP A 6 -1.62 -16.38 27.21
C ASP A 6 -1.18 -17.05 25.90
N ILE A 7 -1.66 -18.28 25.65
CA ILE A 7 -1.40 -19.00 24.39
C ILE A 7 -2.07 -18.32 23.21
N ALA A 8 -3.32 -17.84 23.40
CA ALA A 8 -4.03 -17.11 22.35
C ALA A 8 -3.36 -15.78 22.01
N ALA A 9 -2.93 -15.02 23.02
CA ALA A 9 -2.20 -13.77 22.86
C ALA A 9 -0.84 -13.99 22.15
N MET A 10 -0.09 -15.02 22.51
CA MET A 10 1.17 -15.38 21.85
C MET A 10 0.95 -15.75 20.38
N ASN A 11 -0.10 -16.51 20.05
CA ASN A 11 -0.43 -16.86 18.67
C ASN A 11 -0.84 -15.62 17.86
N LEU A 12 -1.59 -14.68 18.45
CA LEU A 12 -1.99 -13.43 17.81
C LEU A 12 -0.76 -12.57 17.47
N ILE A 13 0.15 -12.38 18.43
CA ILE A 13 1.39 -11.62 18.23
C ILE A 13 2.27 -12.27 17.16
N ARG A 14 2.41 -13.60 17.20
CA ARG A 14 3.16 -14.35 16.18
C ARG A 14 2.56 -14.15 14.78
N ASN A 15 1.25 -14.29 14.66
CA ASN A 15 0.57 -14.08 13.39
C ASN A 15 0.73 -12.65 12.89
N ALA A 16 0.54 -11.63 13.73
CA ALA A 16 0.76 -10.23 13.39
C ALA A 16 2.19 -9.98 12.89
N ALA A 17 3.21 -10.53 13.55
CA ALA A 17 4.61 -10.44 13.13
C ALA A 17 4.86 -11.09 11.76
N VAL A 18 4.19 -12.20 11.44
CA VAL A 18 4.29 -12.86 10.13
C VAL A 18 3.69 -11.98 9.03
N TYR A 19 2.51 -11.39 9.25
CA TYR A 19 1.90 -10.46 8.31
C TYR A 19 2.71 -9.16 8.17
N ALA A 20 3.27 -8.62 9.24
CA ALA A 20 4.17 -7.46 9.19
C ALA A 20 5.40 -7.74 8.30
N ARG A 21 6.01 -8.91 8.43
CA ARG A 21 7.11 -9.37 7.54
C ARG A 21 6.64 -9.59 6.09
N LEU A 22 5.39 -10.04 5.89
CA LEU A 22 4.81 -10.22 4.56
C LEU A 22 4.74 -8.90 3.80
N VAL A 23 4.24 -7.83 4.44
CA VAL A 23 4.05 -6.51 3.82
C VAL A 23 5.27 -5.60 3.91
N LYS A 24 6.33 -6.00 4.63
CA LYS A 24 7.53 -5.18 4.87
C LYS A 24 7.15 -3.79 5.40
N VAL A 25 6.71 -3.72 6.63
CA VAL A 25 6.23 -2.48 7.29
C VAL A 25 7.27 -1.35 7.20
N GLU A 26 8.56 -1.66 7.23
CA GLU A 26 9.65 -0.67 7.07
C GLU A 26 9.51 0.15 5.80
N HIS A 27 9.13 -0.49 4.69
CA HIS A 27 8.92 0.21 3.42
C HIS A 27 7.64 1.06 3.40
N THR A 28 6.65 0.71 4.22
CA THR A 28 5.44 1.53 4.41
C THR A 28 5.80 2.83 5.11
N LEU A 29 6.61 2.75 6.17
CA LEU A 29 7.11 3.92 6.89
C LEU A 29 7.96 4.84 6.00
N PHE A 30 8.75 4.28 5.09
CA PHE A 30 9.57 5.08 4.16
C PHE A 30 8.74 5.89 3.16
N ALA A 31 7.62 5.34 2.68
CA ALA A 31 6.80 6.01 1.67
C ALA A 31 5.72 6.93 2.27
N LEU A 32 5.39 6.78 3.55
CA LEU A 32 4.41 7.61 4.26
C LEU A 32 4.75 9.12 4.27
N PRO A 33 6.02 9.55 4.44
CA PRO A 33 6.38 10.97 4.39
C PRO A 33 5.94 11.70 3.12
N PHE A 34 5.93 11.03 1.95
CA PHE A 34 5.47 11.64 0.70
C PHE A 34 3.98 11.95 0.71
N ALA A 35 3.16 11.08 1.29
CA ALA A 35 1.73 11.35 1.46
C ALA A 35 1.50 12.47 2.49
N LEU A 36 2.24 12.47 3.60
CA LEU A 36 2.14 13.52 4.62
C LEU A 36 2.62 14.87 4.10
N SER A 37 3.69 14.92 3.29
CA SER A 37 4.16 16.16 2.64
C SER A 37 3.09 16.77 1.73
N ALA A 38 2.32 15.92 1.02
CA ALA A 38 1.22 16.38 0.19
C ALA A 38 0.06 16.96 1.02
N LEU A 39 -0.24 16.37 2.18
CA LEU A 39 -1.22 16.93 3.12
C LEU A 39 -0.73 18.28 3.67
N CYS A 40 0.53 18.39 4.08
CA CYS A 40 1.11 19.68 4.53
C CYS A 40 1.05 20.73 3.41
N LEU A 41 1.34 20.34 2.17
CA LEU A 41 1.26 21.28 1.04
C LEU A 41 -0.19 21.70 0.79
N ALA A 42 -1.15 20.80 0.91
CA ALA A 42 -2.58 21.11 0.79
C ALA A 42 -3.03 22.12 1.87
N ASP A 43 -2.59 21.94 3.10
CA ASP A 43 -2.85 22.86 4.23
C ASP A 43 -2.29 24.26 3.93
N ILE A 44 -1.02 24.36 3.52
CA ILE A 44 -0.37 25.62 3.13
C ILE A 44 -1.13 26.31 1.98
N CYS A 45 -1.74 25.53 1.08
CA CYS A 45 -2.54 26.04 -0.03
C CYS A 45 -3.99 26.37 0.36
N GLY A 46 -4.35 26.26 1.64
CA GLY A 46 -5.66 26.64 2.16
C GLY A 46 -6.73 25.56 2.08
N ALA A 47 -6.35 24.30 1.87
CA ALA A 47 -7.31 23.20 1.95
C ALA A 47 -7.72 22.97 3.41
N ALA A 48 -9.03 22.95 3.68
CA ALA A 48 -9.57 22.71 5.01
C ALA A 48 -9.80 21.20 5.22
N PHE A 49 -8.96 20.56 6.02
CA PHE A 49 -9.14 19.17 6.44
C PHE A 49 -8.77 19.00 7.92
N GLY A 50 -9.27 17.94 8.54
CA GLY A 50 -9.09 17.70 9.96
C GLY A 50 -8.34 16.39 10.26
N LEU A 51 -8.29 16.06 11.55
CA LEU A 51 -7.66 14.81 12.02
C LEU A 51 -8.30 13.56 11.39
N ARG A 52 -9.60 13.60 11.11
CA ARG A 52 -10.34 12.49 10.47
C ARG A 52 -9.75 12.17 9.09
N GLU A 53 -9.54 13.18 8.26
CA GLU A 53 -8.98 13.04 6.91
C GLU A 53 -7.54 12.54 6.97
N ILE A 54 -6.73 13.03 7.90
CA ILE A 54 -5.36 12.55 8.12
C ILE A 54 -5.35 11.06 8.49
N LEU A 55 -6.17 10.65 9.44
CA LEU A 55 -6.26 9.25 9.88
C LEU A 55 -6.76 8.34 8.76
N LEU A 56 -7.77 8.77 8.00
CA LEU A 56 -8.28 8.02 6.85
C LEU A 56 -7.23 7.92 5.72
N CYS A 57 -6.44 8.97 5.45
CA CYS A 57 -5.35 8.92 4.49
C CYS A 57 -4.26 7.93 4.91
N VAL A 58 -3.84 7.94 6.17
CA VAL A 58 -2.84 7.01 6.70
C VAL A 58 -3.35 5.57 6.63
N ALA A 59 -4.61 5.35 6.99
CA ALA A 59 -5.27 4.05 6.90
C ALA A 59 -5.38 3.57 5.45
N ALA A 60 -5.84 4.43 4.53
CA ALA A 60 -5.95 4.14 3.10
C ALA A 60 -4.60 3.79 2.50
N PHE A 61 -3.57 4.60 2.79
CA PHE A 61 -2.20 4.36 2.32
C PHE A 61 -1.67 3.01 2.81
N THR A 62 -1.85 2.71 4.10
CA THR A 62 -1.40 1.44 4.71
C THR A 62 -2.14 0.25 4.11
N ALA A 63 -3.44 0.39 3.90
CA ALA A 63 -4.28 -0.66 3.30
C ALA A 63 -3.91 -0.89 1.81
N ALA A 64 -3.75 0.17 1.01
CA ALA A 64 -3.32 0.07 -0.39
C ALA A 64 -1.97 -0.63 -0.53
N ARG A 65 -1.02 -0.24 0.32
CA ARG A 65 0.30 -0.85 0.35
C ARG A 65 0.26 -2.31 0.78
N SER A 66 -0.53 -2.64 1.79
CA SER A 66 -0.73 -4.01 2.26
C SER A 66 -1.33 -4.89 1.15
N ALA A 67 -2.33 -4.38 0.43
CA ALA A 67 -2.93 -5.04 -0.72
C ALA A 67 -1.90 -5.27 -1.84
N ALA A 68 -1.13 -4.24 -2.22
CA ALA A 68 -0.11 -4.31 -3.24
C ALA A 68 0.98 -5.34 -2.91
N MET A 69 1.48 -5.33 -1.66
CA MET A 69 2.51 -6.26 -1.20
C MET A 69 1.97 -7.68 -1.07
N GLY A 70 0.76 -7.86 -0.54
CA GLY A 70 0.09 -9.15 -0.47
C GLY A 70 -0.07 -9.77 -1.87
N PHE A 71 -0.58 -9.00 -2.82
CA PHE A 71 -0.72 -9.42 -4.21
C PHE A 71 0.62 -9.77 -4.87
N ASN A 72 1.64 -8.93 -4.65
CA ASN A 72 2.98 -9.20 -5.14
C ASN A 72 3.56 -10.53 -4.60
N ARG A 73 3.30 -10.87 -3.34
CA ARG A 73 3.72 -12.15 -2.74
C ARG A 73 2.97 -13.35 -3.32
N ILE A 74 1.68 -13.19 -3.62
CA ILE A 74 0.90 -14.24 -4.30
C ILE A 74 1.48 -14.48 -5.69
N ALA A 75 1.66 -13.40 -6.45
CA ALA A 75 2.20 -13.44 -7.79
C ALA A 75 3.61 -14.06 -7.84
N ASP A 76 4.51 -13.68 -6.94
CA ASP A 76 5.91 -14.12 -6.97
C ASP A 76 6.21 -15.43 -6.26
N ARG A 77 5.23 -16.08 -5.64
CA ARG A 77 5.45 -17.22 -4.74
C ARG A 77 6.37 -18.30 -5.29
N GLU A 78 6.15 -18.72 -6.54
CA GLU A 78 6.95 -19.79 -7.17
C GLU A 78 8.37 -19.34 -7.50
N PHE A 79 8.54 -18.08 -7.90
CA PHE A 79 9.85 -17.50 -8.18
C PHE A 79 10.65 -17.27 -6.90
N ASP A 80 9.97 -16.80 -5.84
CA ASP A 80 10.58 -16.58 -4.53
C ASP A 80 11.11 -17.89 -3.92
N ALA A 81 10.41 -18.99 -4.10
CA ALA A 81 10.83 -20.29 -3.61
C ALA A 81 12.12 -20.82 -4.29
N LYS A 82 12.34 -20.45 -5.55
CA LYS A 82 13.53 -20.86 -6.32
C LYS A 82 14.74 -19.95 -6.12
N ASN A 83 14.55 -18.74 -5.61
CA ASN A 83 15.63 -17.75 -5.47
C ASN A 83 16.25 -17.82 -4.06
N PRO A 84 17.57 -18.05 -3.92
CA PRO A 84 18.28 -18.13 -2.63
C PRO A 84 18.05 -16.93 -1.71
N ARG A 85 17.87 -15.72 -2.29
CA ARG A 85 17.65 -14.47 -1.55
C ARG A 85 16.24 -14.35 -0.97
N THR A 86 15.24 -15.01 -1.57
CA THR A 86 13.82 -14.82 -1.23
C THR A 86 13.13 -16.08 -0.73
N LYS A 87 13.79 -17.22 -0.76
CA LYS A 87 13.25 -18.53 -0.31
C LYS A 87 12.77 -18.55 1.15
N ASN A 88 13.31 -17.66 1.99
CA ASN A 88 12.95 -17.55 3.42
C ASN A 88 11.73 -16.63 3.67
N ARG A 89 11.07 -16.13 2.63
CA ARG A 89 9.86 -15.30 2.79
C ARG A 89 8.69 -16.14 3.27
N PRO A 90 7.80 -15.61 4.13
CA PRO A 90 6.63 -16.35 4.64
C PRO A 90 5.74 -16.95 3.55
N SER A 91 5.68 -16.32 2.36
CA SER A 91 4.96 -16.80 1.19
C SER A 91 5.62 -18.01 0.53
N ALA A 92 6.96 -18.06 0.52
CA ALA A 92 7.74 -19.11 -0.11
C ALA A 92 7.91 -20.33 0.81
N THR A 93 8.10 -20.10 2.11
CA THR A 93 8.24 -21.16 3.13
C THR A 93 6.95 -21.91 3.44
N GLY A 94 5.78 -21.36 3.03
CA GLY A 94 4.48 -21.91 3.39
C GLY A 94 4.01 -21.53 4.80
N GLU A 95 4.69 -20.63 5.50
CA GLU A 95 4.29 -20.10 6.82
C GLU A 95 2.90 -19.46 6.75
N ILE A 96 2.53 -18.90 5.58
CA ILE A 96 1.17 -18.42 5.28
C ILE A 96 0.60 -19.21 4.11
N SER A 97 -0.60 -19.75 4.28
CA SER A 97 -1.28 -20.46 3.19
C SER A 97 -1.68 -19.49 2.06
N PRO A 98 -1.75 -19.97 0.79
CA PRO A 98 -2.20 -19.13 -0.33
C PRO A 98 -3.59 -18.52 -0.13
N ARG A 99 -4.50 -19.28 0.49
CA ARG A 99 -5.85 -18.82 0.81
C ARG A 99 -5.83 -17.67 1.82
N ALA A 100 -5.01 -17.78 2.87
CA ALA A 100 -4.85 -16.71 3.87
C ALA A 100 -4.22 -15.46 3.26
N MET A 101 -3.22 -15.59 2.36
CA MET A 101 -2.65 -14.47 1.61
C MET A 101 -3.69 -13.79 0.72
N SER A 102 -4.48 -14.56 -0.01
CA SER A 102 -5.53 -13.99 -0.89
C SER A 102 -6.60 -13.28 -0.07
N ALA A 103 -7.05 -13.87 1.05
CA ALA A 103 -8.01 -13.24 1.96
C ALA A 103 -7.46 -11.94 2.56
N PHE A 104 -6.21 -11.92 3.01
CA PHE A 104 -5.54 -10.73 3.51
C PHE A 104 -5.45 -9.63 2.44
N THR A 105 -5.06 -9.99 1.22
CA THR A 105 -4.96 -9.05 0.08
C THR A 105 -6.33 -8.46 -0.26
N ALA A 106 -7.37 -9.29 -0.35
CA ALA A 106 -8.74 -8.85 -0.62
C ALA A 106 -9.29 -7.94 0.50
N ALA A 107 -9.07 -8.31 1.76
CA ALA A 107 -9.47 -7.50 2.92
C ALA A 107 -8.75 -6.14 2.93
N SER A 108 -7.45 -6.12 2.62
CA SER A 108 -6.67 -4.88 2.52
C SER A 108 -7.14 -3.99 1.36
N ALA A 109 -7.45 -4.57 0.19
CA ALA A 109 -8.01 -3.83 -0.93
C ALA A 109 -9.40 -3.26 -0.61
N ALA A 110 -10.26 -4.05 0.02
CA ALA A 110 -11.58 -3.59 0.48
C ALA A 110 -11.47 -2.46 1.52
N ALA A 111 -10.54 -2.58 2.47
CA ALA A 111 -10.27 -1.53 3.46
C ALA A 111 -9.79 -0.23 2.78
N PHE A 112 -8.93 -0.31 1.77
CA PHE A 112 -8.49 0.86 0.99
C PHE A 112 -9.67 1.56 0.31
N VAL A 113 -10.51 0.81 -0.41
CA VAL A 113 -11.71 1.34 -1.08
C VAL A 113 -12.68 1.95 -0.08
N ALA A 114 -12.88 1.29 1.07
CA ALA A 114 -13.74 1.81 2.14
C ALA A 114 -13.19 3.13 2.72
N CYS A 115 -11.90 3.21 3.03
CA CYS A 115 -11.28 4.47 3.48
C CYS A 115 -11.46 5.58 2.43
N ALA A 116 -11.22 5.27 1.15
CA ALA A 116 -11.39 6.22 0.04
C ALA A 116 -12.86 6.72 -0.07
N TYR A 117 -13.83 5.83 0.12
CA TYR A 117 -15.26 6.18 0.15
C TYR A 117 -15.59 7.16 1.29
N PHE A 118 -15.03 6.92 2.48
CA PHE A 118 -15.25 7.80 3.65
C PHE A 118 -14.51 9.14 3.56
N ILE A 119 -13.51 9.26 2.70
CA ILE A 119 -12.80 10.53 2.46
C ILE A 119 -13.67 11.41 1.54
N ASN A 120 -13.79 11.06 0.27
CA ASN A 120 -14.63 11.78 -0.69
C ASN A 120 -14.89 10.92 -1.96
N THR A 121 -15.85 11.36 -2.79
CA THR A 121 -16.23 10.67 -4.03
C THR A 121 -15.09 10.55 -5.03
N ALA A 122 -14.23 11.57 -5.14
CA ALA A 122 -13.10 11.54 -6.06
C ALA A 122 -12.08 10.46 -5.66
N CYS A 123 -11.73 10.37 -4.37
CA CYS A 123 -10.88 9.31 -3.84
C CYS A 123 -11.50 7.93 -4.08
N PHE A 124 -12.81 7.79 -3.86
CA PHE A 124 -13.50 6.52 -4.09
C PHE A 124 -13.40 6.08 -5.55
N ILE A 125 -13.70 6.95 -6.51
CA ILE A 125 -13.61 6.62 -7.94
C ILE A 125 -12.17 6.29 -8.34
N LEU A 126 -11.19 7.06 -7.86
CA LEU A 126 -9.78 6.87 -8.18
C LEU A 126 -9.15 5.67 -7.48
N SER A 127 -9.78 5.11 -6.44
CA SER A 127 -9.27 3.92 -5.75
C SER A 127 -9.20 2.69 -6.65
N PHE A 128 -10.12 2.54 -7.61
CA PHE A 128 -10.15 1.40 -8.53
C PHE A 128 -8.98 1.43 -9.53
N PRO A 129 -8.74 2.51 -10.30
CA PRO A 129 -7.56 2.58 -11.16
C PRO A 129 -6.24 2.54 -10.36
N ALA A 130 -6.21 3.08 -9.13
CA ALA A 130 -5.04 2.96 -8.27
C ALA A 130 -4.74 1.50 -7.94
N LEU A 131 -5.73 0.70 -7.55
CA LEU A 131 -5.56 -0.75 -7.33
C LEU A 131 -5.10 -1.47 -8.60
N ALA A 132 -5.65 -1.10 -9.76
CA ALA A 132 -5.23 -1.68 -11.04
C ALA A 132 -3.73 -1.43 -11.32
N VAL A 133 -3.24 -0.21 -11.08
CA VAL A 133 -1.81 0.13 -11.18
C VAL A 133 -0.97 -0.66 -10.19
N LEU A 134 -1.38 -0.70 -8.92
CA LEU A 134 -0.66 -1.39 -7.84
C LEU A 134 -0.55 -2.90 -8.10
N PHE A 135 -1.61 -3.53 -8.58
CA PHE A 135 -1.59 -4.96 -8.92
C PHE A 135 -0.89 -5.22 -10.25
N GLY A 136 -1.09 -4.34 -11.23
CA GLY A 136 -0.45 -4.40 -12.55
C GLY A 136 1.08 -4.36 -12.45
N TYR A 137 1.64 -3.59 -11.52
CA TYR A 137 3.08 -3.58 -11.25
C TYR A 137 3.65 -4.98 -10.98
N SER A 138 2.92 -5.83 -10.25
CA SER A 138 3.40 -7.18 -9.92
C SER A 138 3.58 -8.07 -11.15
N TYR A 139 2.85 -7.81 -12.22
CA TYR A 139 3.01 -8.51 -13.50
C TYR A 139 4.00 -7.78 -14.41
N ALA A 140 3.94 -6.44 -14.49
CA ALA A 140 4.78 -5.65 -15.38
C ALA A 140 6.28 -5.94 -15.21
N LYS A 141 6.75 -6.10 -13.98
CA LYS A 141 8.16 -6.44 -13.67
C LYS A 141 8.66 -7.77 -14.28
N ARG A 142 7.74 -8.64 -14.78
CA ARG A 142 8.09 -9.92 -15.39
C ARG A 142 8.28 -9.84 -16.89
N PHE A 143 7.60 -8.89 -17.53
CA PHE A 143 7.51 -8.83 -18.99
C PHE A 143 8.22 -7.64 -19.59
N THR A 144 8.61 -6.66 -18.77
CA THR A 144 9.17 -5.42 -19.33
C THR A 144 10.30 -4.83 -18.46
N ALA A 145 11.33 -4.30 -19.14
CA ALA A 145 12.33 -3.44 -18.51
C ALA A 145 11.70 -2.12 -17.98
N ALA A 146 10.50 -1.77 -18.48
CA ALA A 146 9.76 -0.59 -18.03
C ALA A 146 9.11 -0.74 -16.62
N ALA A 147 9.44 -1.77 -15.85
CA ALA A 147 8.94 -1.97 -14.48
C ALA A 147 9.20 -0.77 -13.56
N HIS A 148 10.29 -0.02 -13.80
CA HIS A 148 10.61 1.20 -13.05
C HIS A 148 9.55 2.29 -13.24
N TYR A 149 9.00 2.45 -14.44
CA TYR A 149 7.90 3.39 -14.71
C TYR A 149 6.62 3.02 -13.94
N PHE A 150 6.29 1.73 -13.88
CA PHE A 150 5.16 1.27 -13.06
C PHE A 150 5.40 1.51 -11.56
N LEU A 151 6.63 1.35 -11.08
CA LEU A 151 6.99 1.66 -9.70
C LEU A 151 6.88 3.16 -9.42
N GLY A 152 7.43 3.99 -10.31
CA GLY A 152 7.32 5.44 -10.25
C GLY A 152 5.86 5.89 -10.22
N LEU A 153 5.02 5.33 -11.10
CA LEU A 153 3.59 5.59 -11.14
C LEU A 153 2.90 5.19 -9.83
N ALA A 154 3.17 3.99 -9.30
CA ALA A 154 2.59 3.53 -8.05
C ALA A 154 2.96 4.42 -6.86
N LEU A 155 4.19 4.96 -6.82
CA LEU A 155 4.63 5.87 -5.76
C LEU A 155 4.08 7.28 -5.92
N SER A 156 3.90 7.77 -7.15
CA SER A 156 3.30 9.08 -7.43
C SER A 156 1.82 9.15 -7.08
N LEU A 157 1.12 8.00 -7.00
CA LEU A 157 -0.27 7.96 -6.54
C LEU A 157 -0.42 8.34 -5.06
N ALA A 158 0.60 8.17 -4.22
CA ALA A 158 0.51 8.47 -2.79
C ALA A 158 0.31 9.97 -2.52
N PRO A 159 1.18 10.89 -3.00
CA PRO A 159 0.96 12.33 -2.83
C PRO A 159 -0.27 12.84 -3.59
N ALA A 160 -0.54 12.33 -4.80
CA ALA A 160 -1.75 12.72 -5.54
C ALA A 160 -3.04 12.36 -4.79
N GLY A 161 -3.11 11.14 -4.25
CA GLY A 161 -4.25 10.68 -3.45
C GLY A 161 -4.43 11.47 -2.15
N ALA A 162 -3.33 11.77 -1.45
CA ALA A 162 -3.36 12.55 -0.22
C ALA A 162 -3.84 13.99 -0.47
N TRP A 163 -3.37 14.61 -1.55
CA TRP A 163 -3.85 15.94 -1.96
C TRP A 163 -5.35 15.94 -2.27
N ILE A 164 -5.82 15.00 -3.10
CA ILE A 164 -7.25 14.90 -3.44
C ILE A 164 -8.09 14.63 -2.19
N ALA A 165 -7.55 13.87 -1.24
CA ALA A 165 -8.21 13.62 0.03
C ALA A 165 -8.44 14.90 0.84
N ALA A 166 -7.48 15.82 0.81
CA ALA A 166 -7.55 17.09 1.53
C ALA A 166 -8.32 18.18 0.77
N SER A 167 -8.12 18.30 -0.55
CA SER A 167 -8.65 19.41 -1.36
C SER A 167 -9.89 19.06 -2.18
N GLY A 168 -10.17 17.77 -2.36
CA GLY A 168 -11.26 17.28 -3.22
C GLY A 168 -10.98 17.37 -4.73
N SER A 169 -9.85 17.94 -5.17
CA SER A 169 -9.54 18.19 -6.57
C SER A 169 -8.06 17.97 -6.89
N LEU A 170 -7.73 17.84 -8.17
CA LEU A 170 -6.35 17.84 -8.65
C LEU A 170 -5.89 19.28 -8.90
N ASP A 171 -4.67 19.60 -8.51
CA ASP A 171 -4.01 20.89 -8.71
C ASP A 171 -2.69 20.67 -9.47
N PRO A 172 -2.25 21.59 -10.36
CA PRO A 172 -0.98 21.50 -11.05
C PRO A 172 0.24 21.33 -10.14
N ARG A 173 0.20 21.87 -8.92
CA ARG A 173 1.30 21.77 -7.94
C ARG A 173 1.54 20.33 -7.51
N ILE A 174 0.45 19.60 -7.23
CA ILE A 174 0.57 18.18 -6.85
C ILE A 174 0.93 17.30 -8.04
N LEU A 175 0.50 17.68 -9.25
CA LEU A 175 0.93 16.98 -10.46
C LEU A 175 2.44 17.14 -10.68
N ALA A 176 3.01 18.31 -10.39
CA ALA A 176 4.45 18.52 -10.45
C ALA A 176 5.21 17.68 -9.42
N LEU A 177 4.75 17.62 -8.15
CA LEU A 177 5.35 16.78 -7.10
C LEU A 177 5.23 15.30 -7.43
N SER A 178 4.06 14.85 -7.85
CA SER A 178 3.82 13.46 -8.27
C SER A 178 4.65 13.09 -9.49
N GLY A 179 4.79 14.00 -10.45
CA GLY A 179 5.64 13.86 -11.63
C GLY A 179 7.12 13.78 -11.27
N ALA A 180 7.59 14.60 -10.35
CA ALA A 180 8.96 14.54 -9.86
C ALA A 180 9.28 13.19 -9.21
N LEU A 181 8.36 12.63 -8.42
CA LEU A 181 8.50 11.28 -7.86
C LEU A 181 8.46 10.20 -8.94
N PHE A 182 7.57 10.35 -9.93
CA PHE A 182 7.51 9.42 -11.07
C PHE A 182 8.85 9.35 -11.80
N PHE A 183 9.40 10.50 -12.25
CA PHE A 183 10.64 10.56 -13.02
C PHE A 183 11.90 10.31 -12.17
N GLY A 184 11.86 10.60 -10.86
CA GLY A 184 12.99 10.35 -9.96
C GLY A 184 13.20 8.88 -9.64
N ILE A 185 12.21 8.01 -9.94
CA ILE A 185 12.25 6.55 -9.67
C ILE A 185 12.24 5.74 -10.97
N ALA A 186 11.69 6.30 -12.05
CA ALA A 186 11.69 5.71 -13.39
C ALA A 186 13.06 5.77 -14.03
#